data_e881dd57b453bc064a3c9445eee04af1
#
_entry.id   e881dd57b453bc064a3c9445eee04af1
#
_cell.length_a   1.000
_cell.length_b   1.000
_cell.length_c   1.000
_cell.angle_alpha   90.00
_cell.angle_beta   90.00
_cell.angle_gamma   90.00
#
_symmetry.space_group_name_H-M   'P 1'
#
loop_
_entity.id
_entity.type
_entity.pdbx_description
1 polymer ?
#
loop_
_entity_poly.entity_id
_entity_poly.type
_entity_poly.pdbx_seq_one_letter_code
_entity_poly.pdbx_strand_id
1 'polypeptide(L)'
;MKQCIIADFEWCVTPHPTGDRFQYFNEILSAGAVRVDETGIITDRFYALIRPECAEYLHPVVLSSLRLDRRALADAQPFSEVFQQFLAFVGNTRVFTWGCADRSALLQNLRMKAGYSAENAAAAAPQMRDLQPILSRGAGIAPPYPSLAAVLGALSIKNENRHNAMADAEDTAQIVRTLYQKDPALISPLFAHHSPAHASENPGRCQDDTNSPSPTFRTPGEALNDARRHSRFCPICQTPIGVGTWIRASKTEIMTLCSCDQDGRFLCTVSAAEMPDMRYCSRAVLTPFEGAPKAAYEAARRAARIRRIGQANVSADRSIQTIPNVHSSPDPQPSEGNTAEENS
;
A
#
# COMPACT_ATOMS: atom_id res chain seq x y z
N MET A 1 -25.96 4.51 -21.71
CA MET A 1 -25.72 4.89 -20.31
C MET A 1 -24.31 4.48 -19.93
N LYS A 2 -23.54 5.39 -19.36
CA LYS A 2 -22.23 5.06 -18.81
C LYS A 2 -22.41 4.35 -17.49
N GLN A 3 -21.63 3.29 -17.25
CA GLN A 3 -21.72 2.49 -16.04
C GLN A 3 -20.33 2.23 -15.47
N CYS A 4 -20.27 1.97 -14.18
CA CYS A 4 -19.10 1.43 -13.49
C CYS A 4 -19.51 0.33 -12.52
N ILE A 5 -18.56 -0.48 -12.10
CA ILE A 5 -18.71 -1.47 -11.04
C ILE A 5 -18.02 -0.92 -9.79
N ILE A 6 -18.70 -1.03 -8.66
CA ILE A 6 -18.10 -0.82 -7.34
C ILE A 6 -18.07 -2.19 -6.67
N ALA A 7 -16.90 -2.64 -6.28
CA ALA A 7 -16.67 -3.96 -5.69
C ALA A 7 -15.99 -3.83 -4.33
N ASP A 8 -16.25 -4.79 -3.47
CA ASP A 8 -15.64 -4.96 -2.18
C ASP A 8 -15.43 -6.46 -1.90
N PHE A 9 -14.34 -6.82 -1.23
CA PHE A 9 -14.04 -8.20 -0.83
C PHE A 9 -13.81 -8.26 0.67
N GLU A 10 -14.31 -9.31 1.31
CA GLU A 10 -13.98 -9.62 2.68
C GLU A 10 -13.03 -10.80 2.75
N TRP A 11 -12.00 -10.70 3.57
CA TRP A 11 -10.97 -11.73 3.70
C TRP A 11 -10.51 -11.96 5.12
N CYS A 12 -9.90 -13.11 5.33
CA CYS A 12 -9.15 -13.47 6.53
C CYS A 12 -7.69 -13.69 6.17
N VAL A 13 -6.78 -13.34 7.06
CA VAL A 13 -5.37 -13.71 6.90
C VAL A 13 -5.21 -15.17 7.28
N THR A 14 -4.89 -16.03 6.31
CA THR A 14 -4.71 -17.47 6.51
C THR A 14 -3.31 -17.92 6.09
N PRO A 15 -2.73 -18.93 6.77
CA PRO A 15 -1.49 -19.54 6.34
C PRO A 15 -1.73 -20.49 5.15
N HIS A 16 -0.87 -20.43 4.16
CA HIS A 16 -0.84 -21.39 3.06
C HIS A 16 0.48 -22.17 3.09
N PRO A 17 0.45 -23.50 3.10
CA PRO A 17 1.67 -24.30 3.16
C PRO A 17 2.47 -24.14 1.84
N THR A 18 3.75 -23.84 1.97
CA THR A 18 4.71 -23.75 0.87
C THR A 18 5.93 -24.62 1.21
N GLY A 19 5.83 -25.94 0.96
CA GLY A 19 6.81 -26.91 1.44
C GLY A 19 6.88 -26.90 2.98
N ASP A 20 8.06 -26.74 3.56
CA ASP A 20 8.27 -26.72 5.02
C ASP A 20 7.96 -25.36 5.69
N ARG A 21 7.36 -24.40 4.97
CA ARG A 21 7.06 -23.05 5.45
C ARG A 21 5.61 -22.69 5.23
N PHE A 22 5.12 -21.70 5.98
CA PHE A 22 3.83 -21.09 5.76
C PHE A 22 4.02 -19.71 5.13
N GLN A 23 3.20 -19.42 4.13
CA GLN A 23 3.03 -18.09 3.57
C GLN A 23 1.65 -17.58 3.97
N TYR A 24 1.59 -16.41 4.60
CA TYR A 24 0.31 -15.80 4.94
C TYR A 24 -0.23 -15.00 3.76
N PHE A 25 -1.51 -15.11 3.50
CA PHE A 25 -2.19 -14.35 2.44
C PHE A 25 -3.60 -13.93 2.89
N ASN A 26 -4.16 -12.95 2.20
CA ASN A 26 -5.53 -12.49 2.41
C ASN A 26 -6.49 -13.42 1.67
N GLU A 27 -6.97 -14.47 2.31
CA GLU A 27 -7.91 -15.42 1.72
C GLU A 27 -9.30 -14.80 1.64
N ILE A 28 -9.79 -14.54 0.41
CA ILE A 28 -11.11 -13.95 0.17
C ILE A 28 -12.19 -14.96 0.51
N LEU A 29 -13.15 -14.53 1.33
CA LEU A 29 -14.28 -15.31 1.84
C LEU A 29 -15.61 -14.88 1.24
N SER A 30 -15.74 -13.61 0.80
CA SER A 30 -16.90 -13.12 0.07
C SER A 30 -16.52 -12.02 -0.90
N ALA A 31 -17.31 -11.91 -1.96
CA ALA A 31 -17.20 -10.87 -2.97
C ALA A 31 -18.56 -10.18 -3.15
N GLY A 32 -18.60 -8.87 -3.02
CA GLY A 32 -19.76 -8.03 -3.29
C GLY A 32 -19.45 -7.04 -4.39
N ALA A 33 -20.38 -6.83 -5.32
CA ALA A 33 -20.22 -5.81 -6.33
C ALA A 33 -21.58 -5.27 -6.80
N VAL A 34 -21.62 -4.00 -7.11
CA VAL A 34 -22.79 -3.33 -7.68
C VAL A 34 -22.43 -2.66 -8.99
N ARG A 35 -23.33 -2.73 -9.96
CA ARG A 35 -23.27 -1.96 -11.19
C ARG A 35 -24.00 -0.64 -10.98
N VAL A 36 -23.35 0.47 -11.24
CA VAL A 36 -23.85 1.81 -10.96
C VAL A 36 -23.86 2.61 -12.26
N ASP A 37 -24.96 3.29 -12.54
CA ASP A 37 -25.08 4.21 -13.66
C ASP A 37 -24.47 5.60 -13.33
N GLU A 38 -24.45 6.48 -14.33
CA GLU A 38 -23.88 7.83 -14.21
C GLU A 38 -24.58 8.75 -13.22
N THR A 39 -25.75 8.34 -12.70
CA THR A 39 -26.51 9.06 -11.66
C THR A 39 -26.31 8.48 -10.26
N GLY A 40 -25.50 7.43 -10.15
CA GLY A 40 -25.27 6.72 -8.89
C GLY A 40 -26.36 5.72 -8.51
N ILE A 41 -27.23 5.36 -9.45
CA ILE A 41 -28.29 4.35 -9.22
C ILE A 41 -27.70 2.95 -9.47
N ILE A 42 -27.95 2.04 -8.52
CA ILE A 42 -27.57 0.64 -8.66
C ILE A 42 -28.53 -0.04 -9.64
N THR A 43 -27.97 -0.60 -10.72
CA THR A 43 -28.72 -1.27 -11.79
C THR A 43 -28.62 -2.79 -11.73
N ASP A 44 -27.57 -3.31 -11.08
CA ASP A 44 -27.36 -4.75 -10.95
C ASP A 44 -26.47 -5.06 -9.73
N ARG A 45 -26.49 -6.29 -9.23
CA ARG A 45 -25.77 -6.76 -8.03
C ARG A 45 -25.15 -8.11 -8.25
N PHE A 46 -23.96 -8.29 -7.68
CA PHE A 46 -23.26 -9.56 -7.59
C PHE A 46 -22.84 -9.79 -6.14
N TYR A 47 -23.19 -10.96 -5.60
CA TYR A 47 -22.70 -11.38 -4.29
C TYR A 47 -22.42 -12.87 -4.30
N ALA A 48 -21.28 -13.28 -3.78
CA ALA A 48 -20.95 -14.69 -3.61
C ALA A 48 -20.10 -14.91 -2.36
N LEU A 49 -20.41 -15.99 -1.65
CA LEU A 49 -19.52 -16.57 -0.66
C LEU A 49 -18.49 -17.45 -1.36
N ILE A 50 -17.29 -17.52 -0.80
CA ILE A 50 -16.16 -18.27 -1.35
C ILE A 50 -15.70 -19.28 -0.31
N ARG A 51 -15.65 -20.54 -0.73
CA ARG A 51 -15.18 -21.62 0.14
C ARG A 51 -13.71 -21.42 0.50
N PRO A 52 -13.37 -21.33 1.81
CA PRO A 52 -11.99 -21.25 2.25
C PRO A 52 -11.27 -22.57 2.02
N GLU A 53 -10.00 -22.51 1.66
CA GLU A 53 -9.12 -23.70 1.57
C GLU A 53 -8.51 -24.03 2.93
N CYS A 54 -8.34 -23.03 3.78
CA CYS A 54 -7.72 -23.15 5.09
C CYS A 54 -8.75 -22.90 6.21
N ALA A 55 -9.90 -23.60 6.15
CA ALA A 55 -11.04 -23.38 7.06
C ALA A 55 -10.71 -23.54 8.54
N GLU A 56 -9.70 -24.37 8.90
CA GLU A 56 -9.22 -24.57 10.26
C GLU A 56 -8.58 -23.31 10.86
N TYR A 57 -8.07 -22.42 10.06
CA TYR A 57 -7.44 -21.16 10.51
C TYR A 57 -8.42 -19.99 10.60
N LEU A 58 -9.69 -20.17 10.21
CA LEU A 58 -10.70 -19.14 10.33
C LEU A 58 -11.09 -18.91 11.78
N HIS A 59 -10.65 -17.77 12.33
CA HIS A 59 -10.94 -17.45 13.71
C HIS A 59 -12.41 -17.02 13.89
N PRO A 60 -13.15 -17.55 14.91
CA PRO A 60 -14.57 -17.22 15.11
C PRO A 60 -14.84 -15.71 15.26
N VAL A 61 -13.93 -14.95 15.88
CA VAL A 61 -14.06 -13.51 16.04
C VAL A 61 -14.03 -12.81 14.67
N VAL A 62 -13.17 -13.24 13.74
CA VAL A 62 -13.10 -12.69 12.39
C VAL A 62 -14.40 -12.98 11.63
N LEU A 63 -14.87 -14.23 11.65
CA LEU A 63 -16.14 -14.60 11.02
C LEU A 63 -17.32 -13.78 11.58
N SER A 64 -17.35 -13.57 12.89
CA SER A 64 -18.38 -12.73 13.53
C SER A 64 -18.29 -11.27 13.09
N SER A 65 -17.08 -10.71 13.00
CA SER A 65 -16.91 -9.32 12.54
C SER A 65 -17.30 -9.13 11.08
N LEU A 66 -17.03 -10.12 10.22
CA LEU A 66 -17.42 -10.16 8.82
C LEU A 66 -18.88 -10.63 8.61
N ARG A 67 -19.58 -11.02 9.67
CA ARG A 67 -20.93 -11.60 9.64
C ARG A 67 -21.05 -12.81 8.72
N LEU A 68 -20.03 -13.63 8.67
CA LEU A 68 -19.97 -14.84 7.85
C LEU A 68 -20.25 -16.09 8.69
N ASP A 69 -21.14 -16.95 8.18
CA ASP A 69 -21.44 -18.24 8.80
C ASP A 69 -20.48 -19.32 8.28
N ARG A 70 -19.85 -20.06 9.20
CA ARG A 70 -18.88 -21.11 8.86
C ARG A 70 -19.46 -22.23 8.00
N ARG A 71 -20.74 -22.60 8.21
CA ARG A 71 -21.40 -23.65 7.41
C ARG A 71 -21.68 -23.15 6.02
N ALA A 72 -22.20 -21.93 5.89
CA ALA A 72 -22.43 -21.30 4.60
C ALA A 72 -21.12 -21.17 3.77
N LEU A 73 -19.99 -20.88 4.44
CA LEU A 73 -18.68 -20.87 3.77
C LEU A 73 -18.23 -22.28 3.34
N ALA A 74 -18.50 -23.32 4.14
CA ALA A 74 -18.13 -24.68 3.78
C ALA A 74 -18.91 -25.19 2.54
N ASP A 75 -20.16 -24.76 2.38
CA ASP A 75 -21.03 -25.11 1.26
C ASP A 75 -20.87 -24.17 0.06
N ALA A 76 -20.03 -23.12 0.18
CA ALA A 76 -19.82 -22.14 -0.86
C ALA A 76 -19.01 -22.69 -2.04
N GLN A 77 -19.06 -21.97 -3.17
CA GLN A 77 -18.30 -22.31 -4.37
C GLN A 77 -16.80 -22.04 -4.18
N PRO A 78 -15.92 -22.77 -4.90
CA PRO A 78 -14.49 -22.48 -4.87
C PRO A 78 -14.19 -21.12 -5.51
N PHE A 79 -13.07 -20.51 -5.11
CA PHE A 79 -12.64 -19.20 -5.59
C PHE A 79 -12.62 -19.09 -7.12
N SER A 80 -12.10 -20.11 -7.83
CA SER A 80 -11.99 -20.11 -9.28
C SER A 80 -13.35 -19.95 -10.00
N GLU A 81 -14.40 -20.58 -9.49
CA GLU A 81 -15.74 -20.48 -10.05
C GLU A 81 -16.36 -19.10 -9.78
N VAL A 82 -16.26 -18.62 -8.54
CA VAL A 82 -16.75 -17.29 -8.16
C VAL A 82 -16.02 -16.21 -8.95
N PHE A 83 -14.71 -16.36 -9.16
CA PHE A 83 -13.93 -15.40 -9.94
C PHE A 83 -14.39 -15.32 -11.40
N GLN A 84 -14.72 -16.46 -12.04
CA GLN A 84 -15.28 -16.45 -13.39
C GLN A 84 -16.66 -15.78 -13.45
N GLN A 85 -17.52 -16.01 -12.46
CA GLN A 85 -18.80 -15.34 -12.35
C GLN A 85 -18.62 -13.82 -12.13
N PHE A 86 -17.66 -13.43 -11.29
CA PHE A 86 -17.31 -12.03 -11.09
C PHE A 86 -16.82 -11.36 -12.38
N LEU A 87 -15.96 -12.02 -13.15
CA LEU A 87 -15.51 -11.52 -14.45
C LEU A 87 -16.66 -11.38 -15.44
N ALA A 88 -17.59 -12.35 -15.47
CA ALA A 88 -18.78 -12.27 -16.31
C ALA A 88 -19.70 -11.08 -15.91
N PHE A 89 -19.85 -10.84 -14.60
CA PHE A 89 -20.57 -9.69 -14.09
C PHE A 89 -19.87 -8.36 -14.46
N VAL A 90 -18.55 -8.30 -14.32
CA VAL A 90 -17.77 -7.09 -14.65
C VAL A 90 -17.81 -6.79 -16.15
N GLY A 91 -17.62 -7.79 -17.00
CA GLY A 91 -17.48 -7.63 -18.44
C GLY A 91 -16.37 -6.64 -18.80
N ASN A 92 -16.68 -5.69 -19.67
CA ASN A 92 -15.75 -4.61 -20.06
C ASN A 92 -15.93 -3.32 -19.24
N THR A 93 -16.62 -3.39 -18.09
CA THR A 93 -16.95 -2.23 -17.27
C THR A 93 -15.78 -1.96 -16.30
N ARG A 94 -15.49 -0.69 -16.05
CA ARG A 94 -14.48 -0.31 -15.06
C ARG A 94 -14.88 -0.73 -13.66
N VAL A 95 -13.92 -1.26 -12.91
CA VAL A 95 -14.09 -1.67 -11.53
C VAL A 95 -13.43 -0.66 -10.61
N PHE A 96 -14.12 -0.33 -9.55
CA PHE A 96 -13.65 0.54 -8.48
C PHE A 96 -13.80 -0.15 -7.13
N THR A 97 -12.92 0.19 -6.19
CA THR A 97 -12.93 -0.31 -4.81
C THR A 97 -12.73 0.83 -3.83
N TRP A 98 -13.03 0.61 -2.56
CA TRP A 98 -12.68 1.55 -1.49
C TRP A 98 -11.25 1.28 -1.02
N GLY A 99 -10.28 1.99 -1.58
CA GLY A 99 -8.86 1.70 -1.38
C GLY A 99 -8.33 0.68 -2.39
N CYS A 100 -7.08 0.26 -2.18
CA CYS A 100 -6.37 -0.63 -3.10
C CYS A 100 -6.17 -2.06 -2.56
N ALA A 101 -6.59 -2.33 -1.33
CA ALA A 101 -6.36 -3.61 -0.66
C ALA A 101 -7.09 -4.78 -1.35
N ASP A 102 -8.29 -4.53 -1.89
CA ASP A 102 -9.11 -5.51 -2.62
C ASP A 102 -8.37 -6.10 -3.82
N ARG A 103 -7.74 -5.24 -4.62
CA ARG A 103 -6.96 -5.71 -5.77
C ARG A 103 -5.79 -6.59 -5.33
N SER A 104 -5.11 -6.20 -4.25
CA SER A 104 -4.00 -6.98 -3.70
C SER A 104 -4.48 -8.35 -3.21
N ALA A 105 -5.60 -8.40 -2.46
CA ALA A 105 -6.21 -9.65 -2.03
C ALA A 105 -6.62 -10.53 -3.22
N LEU A 106 -7.22 -9.95 -4.27
CA LEU A 106 -7.61 -10.68 -5.49
C LEU A 106 -6.40 -11.32 -6.18
N LEU A 107 -5.31 -10.58 -6.36
CA LEU A 107 -4.07 -11.10 -6.96
C LEU A 107 -3.45 -12.22 -6.13
N GLN A 108 -3.47 -12.11 -4.81
CA GLN A 108 -3.01 -13.18 -3.93
C GLN A 108 -3.85 -14.44 -4.11
N ASN A 109 -5.18 -14.34 -4.15
CA ASN A 109 -6.06 -15.49 -4.34
C ASN A 109 -5.91 -16.13 -5.73
N LEU A 110 -5.75 -15.35 -6.79
CA LEU A 110 -5.47 -15.89 -8.13
C LEU A 110 -4.20 -16.75 -8.14
N ARG A 111 -3.18 -16.36 -7.40
CA ARG A 111 -1.94 -17.12 -7.29
C ARG A 111 -2.05 -18.33 -6.38
N MET A 112 -2.61 -18.13 -5.18
CA MET A 112 -2.62 -19.14 -4.13
C MET A 112 -3.71 -20.20 -4.34
N LYS A 113 -4.89 -19.77 -4.80
CA LYS A 113 -6.07 -20.66 -4.95
C LYS A 113 -6.33 -21.11 -6.40
N ALA A 114 -5.94 -20.32 -7.39
CA ALA A 114 -6.13 -20.66 -8.80
C ALA A 114 -4.84 -21.01 -9.55
N GLY A 115 -3.68 -20.98 -8.88
CA GLY A 115 -2.40 -21.44 -9.43
C GLY A 115 -1.81 -20.53 -10.54
N TYR A 116 -2.27 -19.28 -10.65
CA TYR A 116 -1.74 -18.34 -11.64
C TYR A 116 -0.29 -17.95 -11.32
N SER A 117 0.54 -17.75 -12.35
CA SER A 117 1.79 -17.01 -12.19
C SER A 117 1.47 -15.54 -11.83
N ALA A 118 2.48 -14.81 -11.38
CA ALA A 118 2.33 -13.38 -11.07
C ALA A 118 1.81 -12.58 -12.27
N GLU A 119 2.40 -12.80 -13.45
CA GLU A 119 2.03 -12.12 -14.68
C GLU A 119 0.61 -12.51 -15.13
N ASN A 120 0.28 -13.80 -15.07
CA ASN A 120 -1.05 -14.28 -15.44
C ASN A 120 -2.13 -13.78 -14.48
N ALA A 121 -1.86 -13.71 -13.18
CA ALA A 121 -2.78 -13.13 -12.21
C ALA A 121 -3.03 -11.64 -12.50
N ALA A 122 -1.98 -10.87 -12.78
CA ALA A 122 -2.10 -9.46 -13.12
C ALA A 122 -2.87 -9.23 -14.44
N ALA A 123 -2.69 -10.13 -15.43
CA ALA A 123 -3.40 -10.08 -16.71
C ALA A 123 -4.88 -10.50 -16.60
N ALA A 124 -5.19 -11.49 -15.73
CA ALA A 124 -6.54 -11.99 -15.54
C ALA A 124 -7.42 -11.10 -14.65
N ALA A 125 -6.82 -10.39 -13.70
CA ALA A 125 -7.56 -9.51 -12.82
C ALA A 125 -8.08 -8.27 -13.57
N PRO A 126 -9.33 -7.83 -13.33
CA PRO A 126 -9.83 -6.59 -13.90
C PRO A 126 -9.01 -5.41 -13.39
N GLN A 127 -8.94 -4.35 -14.19
CA GLN A 127 -8.38 -3.08 -13.71
C GLN A 127 -9.27 -2.50 -12.62
N MET A 128 -8.78 -2.51 -11.39
CA MET A 128 -9.47 -1.95 -10.23
C MET A 128 -8.83 -0.62 -9.86
N ARG A 129 -9.66 0.39 -9.59
CA ARG A 129 -9.24 1.75 -9.24
C ARG A 129 -9.77 2.14 -7.87
N ASP A 130 -8.98 2.89 -7.13
CA ASP A 130 -9.36 3.41 -5.82
C ASP A 130 -10.33 4.59 -5.94
N LEU A 131 -11.52 4.47 -5.33
CA LEU A 131 -12.52 5.54 -5.23
C LEU A 131 -12.26 6.50 -4.08
N GLN A 132 -11.56 6.06 -3.06
CA GLN A 132 -11.40 6.78 -1.80
C GLN A 132 -10.96 8.23 -1.98
N PRO A 133 -9.94 8.55 -2.83
CA PRO A 133 -9.51 9.94 -3.04
C PRO A 133 -10.57 10.81 -3.70
N ILE A 134 -11.32 10.26 -4.66
CA ILE A 134 -12.35 11.00 -5.42
C ILE A 134 -13.53 11.31 -4.52
N LEU A 135 -14.07 10.30 -3.84
CA LEU A 135 -15.28 10.42 -3.03
C LEU A 135 -15.02 11.23 -1.75
N SER A 136 -13.85 11.08 -1.12
CA SER A 136 -13.48 11.88 0.04
C SER A 136 -13.39 13.36 -0.29
N ARG A 137 -12.77 13.72 -1.42
CA ARG A 137 -12.70 15.10 -1.90
C ARG A 137 -14.09 15.65 -2.19
N GLY A 138 -14.95 14.87 -2.86
CA GLY A 138 -16.34 15.23 -3.14
C GLY A 138 -17.14 15.49 -1.87
N ALA A 139 -16.89 14.75 -0.80
CA ALA A 139 -17.47 14.92 0.52
C ALA A 139 -16.88 16.11 1.31
N GLY A 140 -15.84 16.78 0.78
CA GLY A 140 -15.17 17.88 1.47
C GLY A 140 -14.24 17.42 2.62
N ILE A 141 -13.83 16.16 2.62
CA ILE A 141 -12.97 15.60 3.66
C ILE A 141 -11.52 15.62 3.18
N ALA A 142 -10.66 16.27 3.99
CA ALA A 142 -9.22 16.33 3.73
C ALA A 142 -8.53 15.00 4.15
N PRO A 143 -7.45 14.61 3.45
CA PRO A 143 -6.63 13.45 3.84
C PRO A 143 -5.98 13.63 5.22
N PRO A 144 -5.54 12.52 5.86
CA PRO A 144 -5.26 11.21 5.31
C PRO A 144 -6.54 10.42 5.03
N TYR A 145 -6.49 9.53 4.03
CA TYR A 145 -7.61 8.74 3.50
C TYR A 145 -8.57 8.27 4.58
N PRO A 146 -9.81 8.82 4.61
CA PRO A 146 -10.79 8.47 5.64
C PRO A 146 -11.35 7.07 5.37
N SER A 147 -11.79 6.36 6.40
CA SER A 147 -12.53 5.12 6.25
C SER A 147 -13.86 5.36 5.52
N LEU A 148 -14.43 4.33 4.89
CA LEU A 148 -15.76 4.36 4.29
C LEU A 148 -16.79 4.92 5.29
N ALA A 149 -16.75 4.43 6.52
CA ALA A 149 -17.63 4.89 7.59
C ALA A 149 -17.50 6.39 7.91
N ALA A 150 -16.30 6.96 7.82
CA ALA A 150 -16.10 8.39 8.07
C ALA A 150 -16.74 9.24 6.96
N VAL A 151 -16.65 8.82 5.70
CA VAL A 151 -17.29 9.52 4.57
C VAL A 151 -18.80 9.38 4.62
N LEU A 152 -19.33 8.20 4.93
CA LEU A 152 -20.75 7.99 5.14
C LEU A 152 -21.30 8.89 6.24
N GLY A 153 -20.60 8.95 7.39
CA GLY A 153 -20.98 9.83 8.50
C GLY A 153 -20.97 11.31 8.12
N ALA A 154 -19.95 11.78 7.38
CA ALA A 154 -19.87 13.17 6.92
C ALA A 154 -21.00 13.55 5.95
N LEU A 155 -21.50 12.58 5.18
CA LEU A 155 -22.64 12.76 4.28
C LEU A 155 -23.99 12.43 4.94
N SER A 156 -24.02 12.11 6.25
CA SER A 156 -25.20 11.70 7.00
C SER A 156 -25.92 10.47 6.41
N ILE A 157 -25.14 9.59 5.76
CA ILE A 157 -25.63 8.30 5.25
C ILE A 157 -25.56 7.28 6.38
N LYS A 158 -26.69 6.62 6.69
CA LYS A 158 -26.72 5.55 7.69
C LYS A 158 -26.01 4.31 7.17
N ASN A 159 -25.16 3.72 7.99
CA ASN A 159 -24.49 2.45 7.74
C ASN A 159 -24.79 1.49 8.90
N GLU A 160 -25.58 0.46 8.65
CA GLU A 160 -26.01 -0.52 9.64
C GLU A 160 -25.27 -1.88 9.49
N ASN A 161 -24.65 -2.15 8.34
CA ASN A 161 -24.13 -3.46 7.97
C ASN A 161 -22.63 -3.46 7.61
N ARG A 162 -21.80 -2.84 8.45
CA ARG A 162 -20.34 -2.77 8.24
C ARG A 162 -19.72 -4.17 8.13
N HIS A 163 -18.65 -4.25 7.35
CA HIS A 163 -17.87 -5.47 7.11
C HIS A 163 -18.70 -6.60 6.48
N ASN A 164 -19.44 -6.22 5.44
CA ASN A 164 -20.08 -7.16 4.52
C ASN A 164 -19.86 -6.65 3.11
N ALA A 165 -19.21 -7.44 2.26
CA ALA A 165 -18.78 -7.03 0.93
C ALA A 165 -19.92 -6.41 0.08
N MET A 166 -21.14 -6.95 0.14
CA MET A 166 -22.26 -6.37 -0.60
C MET A 166 -22.68 -5.03 0.00
N ALA A 167 -22.82 -4.96 1.33
CA ALA A 167 -23.24 -3.74 2.01
C ALA A 167 -22.23 -2.61 1.81
N ASP A 168 -20.92 -2.90 1.88
CA ASP A 168 -19.87 -1.90 1.71
C ASP A 168 -19.78 -1.41 0.24
N ALA A 169 -20.05 -2.28 -0.74
CA ALA A 169 -20.21 -1.89 -2.14
C ALA A 169 -21.46 -0.99 -2.36
N GLU A 170 -22.61 -1.33 -1.73
CA GLU A 170 -23.84 -0.53 -1.80
C GLU A 170 -23.69 0.82 -1.10
N ASP A 171 -23.05 0.85 0.06
CA ASP A 171 -22.75 2.09 0.81
C ASP A 171 -21.85 3.02 0.00
N THR A 172 -20.84 2.46 -0.68
CA THR A 172 -19.99 3.23 -1.60
C THR A 172 -20.80 3.80 -2.77
N ALA A 173 -21.75 3.03 -3.33
CA ALA A 173 -22.65 3.52 -4.36
C ALA A 173 -23.58 4.63 -3.85
N GLN A 174 -24.03 4.56 -2.60
CA GLN A 174 -24.82 5.64 -1.98
C GLN A 174 -24.04 6.95 -1.86
N ILE A 175 -22.73 6.87 -1.56
CA ILE A 175 -21.86 8.06 -1.59
C ILE A 175 -21.82 8.65 -2.99
N VAL A 176 -21.61 7.81 -4.03
CA VAL A 176 -21.61 8.26 -5.43
C VAL A 176 -22.92 8.98 -5.77
N ARG A 177 -24.07 8.39 -5.41
CA ARG A 177 -25.40 8.99 -5.64
C ARG A 177 -25.57 10.31 -4.91
N THR A 178 -25.17 10.38 -3.64
CA THR A 178 -25.30 11.60 -2.83
C THR A 178 -24.45 12.74 -3.41
N LEU A 179 -23.23 12.43 -3.85
CA LEU A 179 -22.34 13.41 -4.48
C LEU A 179 -22.87 13.85 -5.84
N TYR A 180 -23.43 12.93 -6.66
CA TYR A 180 -24.10 13.28 -7.90
C TYR A 180 -25.25 14.28 -7.68
N GLN A 181 -26.08 14.03 -6.67
CA GLN A 181 -27.20 14.92 -6.34
C GLN A 181 -26.74 16.30 -5.88
N LYS A 182 -25.57 16.39 -5.23
CA LYS A 182 -24.97 17.64 -4.80
C LYS A 182 -24.34 18.41 -5.99
N ASP A 183 -23.55 17.74 -6.79
CA ASP A 183 -22.93 18.27 -8.02
C ASP A 183 -22.45 17.10 -8.89
N PRO A 184 -23.07 16.87 -10.07
CA PRO A 184 -22.63 15.80 -10.98
C PRO A 184 -21.17 15.86 -11.38
N ALA A 185 -20.53 17.04 -11.35
CA ALA A 185 -19.13 17.20 -11.68
C ALA A 185 -18.20 16.45 -10.71
N LEU A 186 -18.62 16.26 -9.45
CA LEU A 186 -17.81 15.58 -8.41
C LEU A 186 -17.53 14.11 -8.75
N ILE A 187 -18.43 13.45 -9.47
CA ILE A 187 -18.31 12.03 -9.83
C ILE A 187 -18.07 11.81 -11.33
N SER A 188 -18.05 12.86 -12.14
CA SER A 188 -17.82 12.76 -13.58
C SER A 188 -16.54 12.00 -13.98
N PRO A 189 -15.43 12.03 -13.20
CA PRO A 189 -14.21 11.25 -13.50
C PRO A 189 -14.45 9.73 -13.49
N LEU A 190 -15.45 9.24 -12.72
CA LEU A 190 -15.78 7.81 -12.67
C LEU A 190 -16.30 7.31 -14.03
N PHE A 191 -16.97 8.17 -14.78
CA PHE A 191 -17.65 7.86 -16.03
C PHE A 191 -16.99 8.47 -17.26
N ALA A 192 -15.87 9.20 -17.12
CA ALA A 192 -15.12 9.79 -18.21
C ALA A 192 -14.57 8.70 -19.15
N HIS A 193 -14.81 8.84 -20.47
CA HIS A 193 -14.18 7.96 -21.46
C HIS A 193 -12.66 8.23 -21.50
N HIS A 194 -11.86 7.26 -21.06
CA HIS A 194 -10.46 7.23 -21.48
C HIS A 194 -10.40 6.39 -22.76
N SER A 195 -10.04 7.01 -23.88
CA SER A 195 -9.71 6.27 -25.11
C SER A 195 -8.65 5.22 -24.81
N PRO A 196 -8.75 4.00 -25.38
CA PRO A 196 -7.76 2.93 -25.18
C PRO A 196 -6.36 3.28 -25.72
N ALA A 197 -6.17 4.45 -26.34
CA ALA A 197 -4.90 4.92 -26.90
C ALA A 197 -3.80 5.24 -25.87
N HIS A 198 -4.08 5.23 -24.56
CA HIS A 198 -3.10 5.35 -23.49
C HIS A 198 -3.26 4.22 -22.45
N ALA A 199 -3.53 3.02 -22.91
CA ALA A 199 -3.13 1.83 -22.18
C ALA A 199 -1.59 1.74 -22.29
N SER A 200 -0.88 2.65 -21.61
CA SER A 200 0.53 2.44 -21.31
C SER A 200 0.60 1.19 -20.45
N GLU A 201 1.51 0.32 -20.78
CA GLU A 201 1.75 -1.03 -20.28
C GLU A 201 2.04 -1.14 -18.75
N ASN A 202 1.50 -0.24 -17.94
CA ASN A 202 1.57 -0.33 -16.48
C ASN A 202 0.24 0.15 -15.89
N PRO A 203 -0.70 -0.78 -15.59
CA PRO A 203 -1.81 -0.46 -14.71
C PRO A 203 -1.23 -0.02 -13.37
N GLY A 204 -1.65 1.15 -12.89
CA GLY A 204 -1.17 1.77 -11.66
C GLY A 204 -1.04 0.74 -10.55
N ARG A 205 0.17 0.42 -10.19
CA ARG A 205 0.47 -0.42 -9.02
C ARG A 205 0.00 0.34 -7.78
N CYS A 206 -1.08 -0.13 -7.17
CA CYS A 206 -1.14 -0.07 -5.72
C CYS A 206 0.16 -0.68 -5.22
N GLN A 207 0.87 0.00 -4.32
CA GLN A 207 2.22 -0.37 -3.92
C GLN A 207 2.36 -1.72 -3.21
N ASP A 208 1.25 -2.46 -3.07
CA ASP A 208 1.19 -3.85 -2.62
C ASP A 208 1.20 -4.87 -3.77
N ASP A 209 1.38 -4.43 -5.02
CA ASP A 209 1.51 -5.28 -6.21
C ASP A 209 2.85 -5.99 -6.34
N THR A 210 3.63 -6.06 -5.28
CA THR A 210 4.66 -7.07 -5.24
C THR A 210 3.97 -8.40 -5.02
N ASN A 211 3.87 -9.13 -6.08
CA ASN A 211 3.41 -10.51 -6.20
C ASN A 211 4.31 -11.53 -5.44
N SER A 212 5.15 -11.04 -4.60
CA SER A 212 5.84 -11.73 -3.52
C SER A 212 5.12 -11.40 -2.21
N PRO A 213 5.10 -12.29 -1.22
CA PRO A 213 4.78 -11.90 0.14
C PRO A 213 5.58 -10.63 0.41
N SER A 214 4.93 -9.60 0.94
CA SER A 214 5.61 -8.32 1.23
C SER A 214 6.98 -8.63 1.77
N PRO A 215 8.08 -8.21 1.11
CA PRO A 215 9.39 -8.67 1.50
C PRO A 215 9.58 -8.33 2.96
N THR A 216 9.87 -9.35 3.77
CA THR A 216 10.11 -9.15 5.19
C THR A 216 11.60 -9.01 5.42
N PHE A 217 11.98 -8.06 6.26
CA PHE A 217 13.35 -7.64 6.49
C PHE A 217 13.74 -7.88 7.95
N ARG A 218 15.02 -8.03 8.23
CA ARG A 218 15.52 -8.22 9.61
C ARG A 218 15.52 -6.91 10.41
N THR A 219 15.63 -5.79 9.72
CA THR A 219 15.71 -4.48 10.35
C THR A 219 14.75 -3.47 9.69
N PRO A 220 14.27 -2.46 10.45
CA PRO A 220 13.49 -1.38 9.87
C PRO A 220 14.24 -0.64 8.74
N GLY A 221 15.56 -0.52 8.87
CA GLY A 221 16.40 0.15 7.88
C GLY A 221 16.40 -0.55 6.52
N GLU A 222 16.45 -1.87 6.50
CA GLU A 222 16.36 -2.67 5.27
C GLU A 222 14.99 -2.49 4.61
N ALA A 223 13.89 -2.59 5.38
CA ALA A 223 12.54 -2.38 4.89
C ALA A 223 12.35 -0.98 4.26
N LEU A 224 12.84 0.06 4.93
CA LEU A 224 12.77 1.43 4.42
C LEU A 224 13.66 1.65 3.18
N ASN A 225 14.83 1.03 3.10
CA ASN A 225 15.73 1.14 1.95
C ASN A 225 15.15 0.42 0.72
N ASP A 226 14.52 -0.71 0.91
CA ASP A 226 13.83 -1.41 -0.16
C ASP A 226 12.68 -0.56 -0.71
N ALA A 227 11.82 -0.03 0.16
CA ALA A 227 10.71 0.82 -0.24
C ALA A 227 11.11 2.08 -1.03
N ARG A 228 12.33 2.61 -0.86
CA ARG A 228 12.83 3.75 -1.65
C ARG A 228 12.99 3.44 -3.13
N ARG A 229 13.20 2.19 -3.49
CA ARG A 229 13.48 1.75 -4.87
C ARG A 229 12.22 1.56 -5.70
N HIS A 230 11.07 1.49 -5.05
CA HIS A 230 9.81 1.26 -5.74
C HIS A 230 9.30 2.53 -6.43
N SER A 231 8.83 2.39 -7.64
CA SER A 231 8.14 3.44 -8.38
C SER A 231 6.89 3.90 -7.63
N ARG A 232 6.53 5.15 -7.80
CA ARG A 232 5.33 5.74 -7.20
C ARG A 232 4.41 6.23 -8.31
N PHE A 233 3.12 6.06 -8.06
CA PHE A 233 2.08 6.50 -8.98
C PHE A 233 1.17 7.49 -8.27
N CYS A 234 0.64 8.43 -9.03
CA CYS A 234 -0.32 9.40 -8.49
C CYS A 234 -1.57 8.66 -7.98
N PRO A 235 -2.01 8.91 -6.75
CA PRO A 235 -3.21 8.25 -6.21
C PRO A 235 -4.49 8.66 -6.93
N ILE A 236 -4.46 9.70 -7.76
CA ILE A 236 -5.62 10.22 -8.47
C ILE A 236 -5.65 9.75 -9.91
N CYS A 237 -4.64 10.11 -10.72
CA CYS A 237 -4.61 9.79 -12.16
C CYS A 237 -3.80 8.53 -12.49
N GLN A 238 -3.15 7.91 -11.51
CA GLN A 238 -2.36 6.70 -11.67
C GLN A 238 -1.16 6.81 -12.64
N THR A 239 -0.74 8.03 -12.98
CA THR A 239 0.50 8.26 -13.74
C THR A 239 1.73 8.15 -12.84
N PRO A 240 2.90 7.73 -13.35
CA PRO A 240 4.14 7.79 -12.60
C PRO A 240 4.39 9.21 -12.09
N ILE A 241 4.84 9.33 -10.83
CA ILE A 241 5.13 10.62 -10.20
C ILE A 241 6.62 10.80 -9.94
N GLY A 242 7.07 12.04 -10.04
CA GLY A 242 8.42 12.43 -9.64
C GLY A 242 8.62 12.26 -8.13
N VAL A 243 9.70 11.59 -7.73
CA VAL A 243 10.04 11.34 -6.32
C VAL A 243 11.23 12.21 -5.94
N GLY A 244 11.06 13.03 -4.92
CA GLY A 244 12.11 13.93 -4.40
C GLY A 244 13.10 13.24 -3.46
N THR A 245 13.87 14.04 -2.74
CA THR A 245 14.85 13.54 -1.79
C THR A 245 14.17 12.98 -0.52
N TRP A 246 14.58 11.78 -0.13
CA TRP A 246 14.10 11.11 1.08
C TRP A 246 14.69 11.74 2.34
N ILE A 247 13.84 11.95 3.32
CA ILE A 247 14.18 12.45 4.66
C ILE A 247 13.83 11.38 5.69
N ARG A 248 14.75 11.07 6.59
CA ARG A 248 14.47 10.18 7.71
C ARG A 248 13.75 10.96 8.82
N ALA A 249 12.49 10.63 9.05
CA ALA A 249 11.68 11.22 10.13
C ALA A 249 11.97 10.53 11.47
N SER A 250 12.05 9.19 11.51
CA SER A 250 12.36 8.40 12.70
C SER A 250 13.23 7.17 12.36
N LYS A 251 13.42 6.26 13.32
CA LYS A 251 14.08 4.96 13.08
C LYS A 251 13.29 4.07 12.11
N THR A 252 11.97 4.21 12.13
CA THR A 252 11.01 3.38 11.39
C THR A 252 10.25 4.15 10.31
N GLU A 253 10.62 5.40 10.00
CA GLU A 253 9.87 6.23 9.06
C GLU A 253 10.78 7.11 8.20
N ILE A 254 10.46 7.17 6.91
CA ILE A 254 11.04 8.09 5.94
C ILE A 254 9.95 8.80 5.16
N MET A 255 10.25 10.01 4.69
CA MET A 255 9.32 10.85 3.93
C MET A 255 9.99 11.44 2.70
N THR A 256 9.22 11.65 1.63
CA THR A 256 9.65 12.42 0.46
C THR A 256 8.49 13.17 -0.15
N LEU A 257 8.78 14.26 -0.86
CA LEU A 257 7.80 14.91 -1.70
C LEU A 257 7.74 14.21 -3.05
N CYS A 258 6.53 13.98 -3.51
CA CYS A 258 6.24 13.50 -4.85
C CYS A 258 5.47 14.58 -5.62
N SER A 259 5.63 14.64 -6.94
CA SER A 259 4.93 15.58 -7.81
C SER A 259 4.26 14.85 -8.98
N CYS A 260 2.99 15.14 -9.18
CA CYS A 260 2.23 14.77 -10.35
C CYS A 260 1.95 16.04 -11.16
N ASP A 261 2.17 16.01 -12.47
CA ASP A 261 1.97 17.17 -13.34
C ASP A 261 0.50 17.58 -13.42
N GLN A 262 -0.43 16.63 -13.24
CA GLN A 262 -1.87 16.88 -13.33
C GLN A 262 -2.51 17.17 -11.97
N ASP A 263 -2.08 16.45 -10.90
CA ASP A 263 -2.78 16.45 -9.61
C ASP A 263 -1.97 17.10 -8.49
N GLY A 264 -0.82 17.70 -8.82
CA GLY A 264 -0.03 18.47 -7.89
C GLY A 264 0.91 17.64 -7.00
N ARG A 265 1.08 18.07 -5.75
CA ARG A 265 2.13 17.54 -4.86
C ARG A 265 1.55 16.64 -3.78
N PHE A 266 2.29 15.57 -3.50
CA PHE A 266 1.96 14.59 -2.46
C PHE A 266 3.13 14.40 -1.49
N LEU A 267 2.83 14.17 -0.22
CA LEU A 267 3.79 13.62 0.73
C LEU A 267 3.72 12.09 0.65
N CYS A 268 4.82 11.45 0.29
CA CYS A 268 4.99 10.01 0.45
C CYS A 268 5.65 9.74 1.79
N THR A 269 4.94 9.04 2.67
CA THR A 269 5.46 8.54 3.94
C THR A 269 5.61 7.03 3.86
N VAL A 270 6.78 6.50 4.17
CA VAL A 270 7.05 5.07 4.28
C VAL A 270 7.37 4.73 5.72
N SER A 271 6.61 3.82 6.29
CA SER A 271 6.81 3.28 7.63
C SER A 271 7.25 1.81 7.56
N ALA A 272 8.15 1.41 8.46
CA ALA A 272 8.49 0.02 8.71
C ALA A 272 7.70 -0.46 9.93
N ALA A 273 6.85 -1.46 9.74
CA ALA A 273 6.07 -2.09 10.80
C ALA A 273 6.71 -3.43 11.19
N GLU A 274 6.75 -3.71 12.49
CA GLU A 274 7.19 -4.99 13.02
C GLU A 274 6.09 -6.04 12.87
N MET A 275 6.47 -7.22 12.39
CA MET A 275 5.60 -8.36 12.21
C MET A 275 5.69 -9.30 13.41
N PRO A 276 4.70 -10.19 13.64
CA PRO A 276 4.71 -11.14 14.76
C PRO A 276 5.93 -12.07 14.82
N ASP A 277 6.60 -12.29 13.69
CA ASP A 277 7.81 -13.10 13.55
C ASP A 277 9.11 -12.32 13.77
N MET A 278 9.05 -11.15 14.41
CA MET A 278 10.18 -10.25 14.65
C MET A 278 10.86 -9.72 13.38
N ARG A 279 10.16 -9.75 12.26
CA ARG A 279 10.61 -9.16 10.98
C ARG A 279 9.87 -7.86 10.72
N TYR A 280 10.31 -7.13 9.71
CA TYR A 280 9.73 -5.84 9.34
C TYR A 280 9.19 -5.88 7.92
N CYS A 281 8.02 -5.26 7.72
CA CYS A 281 7.50 -4.93 6.39
C CYS A 281 7.46 -3.41 6.22
N SER A 282 7.49 -2.92 4.99
CA SER A 282 7.31 -1.50 4.69
C SER A 282 5.91 -1.21 4.19
N ARG A 283 5.36 -0.09 4.62
CA ARG A 283 4.10 0.46 4.12
C ARG A 283 4.32 1.87 3.63
N ALA A 284 3.90 2.17 2.41
CA ALA A 284 3.95 3.51 1.84
C ALA A 284 2.55 4.12 1.75
N VAL A 285 2.44 5.39 2.09
CA VAL A 285 1.20 6.17 2.01
C VAL A 285 1.50 7.48 1.28
N LEU A 286 0.68 7.83 0.28
CA LEU A 286 0.72 9.14 -0.37
C LEU A 286 -0.47 9.97 0.09
N THR A 287 -0.18 11.18 0.59
CA THR A 287 -1.18 12.15 1.03
C THR A 287 -0.97 13.48 0.31
N PRO A 288 -2.01 14.24 -0.05
CA PRO A 288 -1.86 15.58 -0.60
C PRO A 288 -0.96 16.44 0.30
N PHE A 289 -0.10 17.26 -0.33
CA PHE A 289 0.88 18.06 0.39
C PHE A 289 0.28 19.37 0.90
N GLU A 290 -0.64 19.25 1.85
CA GLU A 290 -1.37 20.37 2.47
C GLU A 290 -1.55 20.13 3.97
N GLY A 291 -1.88 21.17 4.72
CA GLY A 291 -2.24 21.07 6.14
C GLY A 291 -1.23 20.29 7.00
N ALA A 292 -1.72 19.28 7.72
CA ALA A 292 -0.93 18.46 8.64
C ALA A 292 0.23 17.68 7.96
N PRO A 293 0.06 17.04 6.79
CA PRO A 293 1.14 16.40 6.03
C PRO A 293 2.28 17.36 5.69
N LYS A 294 1.97 18.60 5.26
CA LYS A 294 2.96 19.64 5.00
C LYS A 294 3.72 20.03 6.26
N ALA A 295 3.02 20.26 7.35
CA ALA A 295 3.63 20.62 8.64
C ALA A 295 4.55 19.50 9.16
N ALA A 296 4.14 18.23 9.07
CA ALA A 296 4.94 17.08 9.46
C ALA A 296 6.24 16.96 8.63
N TYR A 297 6.16 17.13 7.32
CA TYR A 297 7.33 17.12 6.44
C TYR A 297 8.31 18.25 6.76
N GLU A 298 7.82 19.47 6.95
CA GLU A 298 8.66 20.61 7.29
C GLU A 298 9.35 20.44 8.66
N ALA A 299 8.66 19.85 9.63
CA ALA A 299 9.25 19.50 10.93
C ALA A 299 10.36 18.46 10.79
N ALA A 300 10.11 17.36 10.04
CA ALA A 300 11.09 16.31 9.76
C ALA A 300 12.32 16.87 9.03
N ARG A 301 12.11 17.78 8.06
CA ARG A 301 13.18 18.45 7.31
C ARG A 301 14.05 19.32 8.21
N ARG A 302 13.43 20.09 9.11
CA ARG A 302 14.19 20.90 10.11
C ARG A 302 15.02 20.00 11.02
N ALA A 303 14.44 18.93 11.56
CA ALA A 303 15.14 17.98 12.41
C ALA A 303 16.31 17.27 11.70
N ALA A 304 16.13 16.91 10.42
CA ALA A 304 17.19 16.30 9.61
C ALA A 304 18.35 17.27 9.36
N ARG A 305 18.07 18.56 9.16
CA ARG A 305 19.11 19.61 9.01
C ARG A 305 19.92 19.76 10.27
N ILE A 306 19.28 19.82 11.45
CA ILE A 306 19.96 19.92 12.75
C ILE A 306 20.87 18.70 12.97
N ARG A 307 20.39 17.49 12.68
CA ARG A 307 21.20 16.27 12.80
C ARG A 307 22.45 16.29 11.91
N ARG A 308 22.35 16.79 10.66
CA ARG A 308 23.50 16.93 9.74
C ARG A 308 24.54 17.92 10.26
N ILE A 309 24.11 19.05 10.81
CA ILE A 309 25.01 20.07 11.41
C ILE A 309 25.73 19.47 12.62
N GLY A 310 25.02 18.79 13.51
CA GLY A 310 25.62 18.10 14.67
C GLY A 310 26.64 17.05 14.29
N GLN A 311 26.37 16.23 13.24
CA GLN A 311 27.32 15.22 12.75
C GLN A 311 28.54 15.85 12.07
N ALA A 312 28.38 16.96 11.35
CA ALA A 312 29.50 17.69 10.75
C ALA A 312 30.45 18.26 11.82
N ASN A 313 29.89 18.80 12.91
CA ASN A 313 30.69 19.32 14.03
C ASN A 313 31.45 18.21 14.76
N VAL A 314 30.85 17.04 14.98
CA VAL A 314 31.50 15.87 15.60
C VAL A 314 32.62 15.31 14.72
N SER A 315 32.45 15.30 13.39
CA SER A 315 33.49 14.84 12.46
C SER A 315 34.64 15.87 12.34
N ALA A 316 34.34 17.17 12.43
CA ALA A 316 35.36 18.23 12.50
C ALA A 316 36.19 18.14 13.79
N ASP A 317 35.56 17.90 14.93
CA ASP A 317 36.22 17.72 16.23
C ASP A 317 37.14 16.48 16.26
N ARG A 318 36.70 15.38 15.63
CA ARG A 318 37.56 14.17 15.47
C ARG A 318 38.77 14.39 14.55
N SER A 319 38.65 15.25 13.54
CA SER A 319 39.75 15.60 12.64
C SER A 319 40.80 16.49 13.33
N ILE A 320 40.44 17.22 14.36
CA ILE A 320 41.35 18.06 15.15
C ILE A 320 42.13 17.24 16.19
N GLN A 321 41.59 16.09 16.64
CA GLN A 321 42.26 15.19 17.61
C GLN A 321 43.27 14.20 16.98
N THR A 322 43.43 14.19 15.67
CA THR A 322 44.38 13.33 14.94
C THR A 322 45.57 14.10 14.38
N ILE A 323 46.08 15.13 15.07
CA ILE A 323 47.40 15.70 14.79
C ILE A 323 48.43 14.83 15.52
N PRO A 324 49.35 14.11 14.86
CA PRO A 324 50.40 13.38 15.55
C PRO A 324 51.32 14.39 16.25
N ASN A 325 51.58 14.16 17.53
CA ASN A 325 52.59 14.87 18.29
C ASN A 325 53.95 14.63 17.63
N VAL A 326 54.42 15.58 16.84
CA VAL A 326 55.81 15.63 16.35
C VAL A 326 56.57 16.47 17.38
N HIS A 327 57.16 15.80 18.36
CA HIS A 327 58.36 16.22 19.09
C HIS A 327 58.78 15.11 20.04
N SER A 328 59.77 14.34 19.62
CA SER A 328 60.90 13.89 20.44
C SER A 328 61.97 13.30 19.50
N SER A 329 62.98 14.09 19.27
CA SER A 329 64.25 13.63 18.68
C SER A 329 64.89 12.60 19.61
N PRO A 330 65.48 11.52 19.11
CA PRO A 330 66.32 10.67 19.94
C PRO A 330 67.72 11.25 20.04
N ASP A 331 68.25 11.33 21.28
CA ASP A 331 69.65 11.57 21.60
C ASP A 331 70.59 10.54 20.95
N PRO A 332 71.86 10.94 20.60
CA PRO A 332 72.83 10.04 20.01
C PRO A 332 73.45 9.14 21.08
N GLN A 333 73.47 7.82 20.84
CA GLN A 333 74.22 6.86 21.63
C GLN A 333 75.71 6.76 21.11
N PRO A 334 76.69 6.52 22.01
CA PRO A 334 78.12 6.48 21.64
C PRO A 334 78.52 5.10 21.06
N SER A 335 79.49 5.19 20.19
CA SER A 335 80.21 4.09 19.54
C SER A 335 81.07 3.32 20.51
N GLU A 336 80.99 2.00 20.58
CA GLU A 336 82.03 1.02 20.94
C GLU A 336 81.69 -0.22 20.12
N GLY A 337 82.58 -0.74 19.30
CA GLY A 337 83.92 -1.24 19.54
C GLY A 337 83.90 -2.70 19.12
N ASN A 338 84.42 -2.94 17.93
CA ASN A 338 84.99 -4.15 17.38
C ASN A 338 85.15 -5.37 18.32
N THR A 339 84.76 -6.55 17.87
CA THR A 339 85.64 -7.71 17.73
C THR A 339 85.02 -8.81 16.87
N ALA A 340 85.91 -9.34 15.99
CA ALA A 340 85.72 -10.52 15.16
C ALA A 340 85.73 -11.85 15.96
N GLU A 341 85.19 -12.88 15.38
CA GLU A 341 85.69 -14.27 15.24
C GLU A 341 84.45 -15.15 14.89
N GLU A 342 84.46 -15.69 13.68
CA GLU A 342 84.92 -17.00 13.27
C GLU A 342 84.08 -18.20 13.74
N ASN A 343 83.76 -18.97 12.73
CA ASN A 343 83.52 -20.42 12.69
C ASN A 343 82.19 -21.05 13.04
N SER A 344 81.59 -21.58 12.11
CA SER A 344 81.35 -22.92 11.53
C SER A 344 80.02 -22.98 10.88
#